data_e1c511baad4fe63c02824757182f5f2e
#
_entry.id   e1c511baad4fe63c02824757182f5f2e
#
_cell.length_a   1.000
_cell.length_b   1.000
_cell.length_c   1.000
_cell.angle_alpha   90.00
_cell.angle_beta   90.00
_cell.angle_gamma   90.00
#
_symmetry.space_group_name_H-M   'P 1'
#
loop_
_entity.id
_entity.type
_entity.pdbx_description
1 polymer ?
#
loop_
_entity_poly.entity_id
_entity_poly.type
_entity_poly.pdbx_seq_one_letter_code
_entity_poly.pdbx_strand_id
1 'polypeptide(L)'
;MVFQPTTRTKPWRRWAAALSAATLGVGLLAGCGSDSGDQGDKKSDNAPAAGTFPVTVEHAFGSTKVEKAPQRVVSVGYTDDQAILAFGIKPVGMVDQYPNPPGTSPDINTQWPWVKDKWGDTRPEVIMNNGDTGPNHEKIAALRPDLIIAVYSEIDRAGYEKLSKIAPTVGRTKAEKEPFSAPWQDNAVHIGKALGQEAKGAELVKGIQDKLDAAKKAHPEFAAQTAVPLSWYKDSVAPFTTTDVRGRLVTGIGYKGRTEIDKIADGKFYTTLSPERMDLVDVDRIFVIADKADQEALKKFQLFTNLNAVKNGKVSYLLDSEGPAVGAAMSQGTLLSLPYAIDELVKSVGQV
;
A
#
# COMPACT_ATOMS: atom_id res chain seq x y z
N MET A 1 28.84 -17.65 39.90
CA MET A 1 28.13 -18.85 40.38
C MET A 1 27.65 -19.61 39.16
N VAL A 2 28.33 -20.71 38.90
CA VAL A 2 28.19 -21.58 37.74
C VAL A 2 27.04 -22.55 37.99
N PHE A 3 26.14 -22.76 37.04
CA PHE A 3 25.40 -24.02 36.90
C PHE A 3 25.21 -24.39 35.45
N GLN A 4 25.73 -25.57 35.15
CA GLN A 4 25.69 -26.27 33.89
C GLN A 4 24.42 -27.18 33.74
N PRO A 5 24.20 -27.75 32.59
CA PRO A 5 22.89 -28.22 32.11
C PRO A 5 22.62 -29.70 32.41
N THR A 6 21.35 -30.08 32.46
CA THR A 6 20.95 -31.50 32.49
C THR A 6 20.29 -31.90 31.18
N THR A 7 20.99 -32.73 30.47
CA THR A 7 20.52 -33.59 29.38
C THR A 7 19.56 -34.66 29.87
N ARG A 8 18.48 -34.90 29.13
CA ARG A 8 17.71 -36.14 29.22
C ARG A 8 17.36 -36.67 27.83
N THR A 9 17.86 -37.87 27.57
CA THR A 9 17.76 -38.68 26.37
C THR A 9 16.52 -39.60 26.42
N LYS A 10 15.83 -39.68 25.29
CA LYS A 10 15.17 -40.83 24.59
C LYS A 10 14.18 -41.77 25.34
N PRO A 11 13.30 -42.53 24.64
CA PRO A 11 13.65 -43.42 23.52
C PRO A 11 12.68 -43.47 22.31
N TRP A 12 13.22 -43.90 21.23
CA TRP A 12 12.72 -44.37 19.96
C TRP A 12 11.87 -45.64 20.08
N ARG A 13 10.71 -45.68 19.45
CA ARG A 13 10.02 -46.95 19.14
C ARG A 13 9.73 -47.01 17.64
N ARG A 14 10.44 -47.94 17.01
CA ARG A 14 10.19 -48.45 15.66
C ARG A 14 8.96 -49.37 15.72
N TRP A 15 8.07 -49.30 14.73
CA TRP A 15 7.21 -50.44 14.33
C TRP A 15 7.23 -50.51 12.81
N ALA A 16 7.32 -51.77 12.35
CA ALA A 16 7.62 -52.19 11.01
C ALA A 16 6.33 -52.43 10.18
N ALA A 17 6.58 -52.40 8.89
CA ALA A 17 5.86 -52.83 7.72
C ALA A 17 4.76 -53.89 7.83
N ALA A 18 3.74 -53.73 6.99
CA ALA A 18 3.08 -54.86 6.33
C ALA A 18 2.68 -54.43 4.90
N LEU A 19 3.24 -55.15 3.94
CA LEU A 19 2.84 -55.21 2.54
C LEU A 19 1.57 -56.03 2.39
N SER A 20 0.68 -55.64 1.46
CA SER A 20 -0.17 -56.58 0.74
C SER A 20 -0.48 -56.04 -0.67
N ALA A 21 -0.26 -56.90 -1.63
CA ALA A 21 -0.33 -56.67 -3.08
C ALA A 21 -1.64 -57.22 -3.69
N ALA A 22 -1.87 -56.82 -4.92
CA ALA A 22 -2.69 -57.40 -6.00
C ALA A 22 -4.22 -57.10 -5.93
N THR A 23 -4.87 -56.67 -7.03
CA THR A 23 -5.00 -57.36 -8.33
C THR A 23 -5.55 -56.43 -9.41
N LEU A 24 -5.19 -56.76 -10.64
CA LEU A 24 -5.65 -56.17 -11.91
C LEU A 24 -7.17 -56.39 -12.16
N GLY A 25 -7.78 -55.40 -12.84
CA GLY A 25 -9.10 -55.54 -13.45
C GLY A 25 -9.25 -54.56 -14.64
N VAL A 26 -9.02 -55.07 -15.85
CA VAL A 26 -9.30 -54.42 -17.14
C VAL A 26 -10.81 -54.51 -17.40
N GLY A 27 -11.45 -53.39 -17.80
CA GLY A 27 -12.83 -53.36 -18.25
C GLY A 27 -13.14 -52.13 -19.09
N LEU A 28 -12.97 -52.23 -20.41
CA LEU A 28 -13.55 -51.33 -21.41
C LEU A 28 -15.07 -51.57 -21.51
N LEU A 29 -15.88 -50.54 -21.42
CA LEU A 29 -17.15 -50.46 -22.14
C LEU A 29 -17.57 -49.01 -22.34
N ALA A 30 -17.81 -48.65 -23.58
CA ALA A 30 -18.41 -47.41 -24.03
C ALA A 30 -19.92 -47.39 -23.68
N GLY A 31 -20.43 -46.18 -23.33
CA GLY A 31 -21.84 -45.95 -23.14
C GLY A 31 -22.18 -44.47 -23.15
N CYS A 32 -22.68 -43.97 -24.30
CA CYS A 32 -23.35 -42.67 -24.37
C CYS A 32 -24.61 -42.66 -23.53
N GLY A 33 -24.83 -41.61 -22.70
CA GLY A 33 -26.08 -41.36 -22.01
C GLY A 33 -26.06 -39.92 -21.50
N SER A 34 -26.80 -39.07 -22.18
CA SER A 34 -27.14 -37.72 -21.73
C SER A 34 -28.04 -37.77 -20.50
N ASP A 35 -27.65 -37.12 -19.41
CA ASP A 35 -28.63 -36.54 -18.50
C ASP A 35 -28.08 -35.34 -17.76
N SER A 36 -28.94 -34.34 -17.65
CA SER A 36 -28.69 -33.01 -17.10
C SER A 36 -28.64 -33.09 -15.56
N GLY A 37 -27.51 -32.79 -14.98
CA GLY A 37 -27.33 -32.60 -13.55
C GLY A 37 -26.48 -31.38 -13.27
N ASP A 38 -27.14 -30.30 -12.94
CA ASP A 38 -26.57 -29.05 -12.44
C ASP A 38 -25.78 -29.33 -11.15
N GLN A 39 -24.45 -29.41 -11.26
CA GLN A 39 -23.53 -29.30 -10.14
C GLN A 39 -22.76 -28.02 -10.31
N GLY A 40 -23.21 -26.99 -9.58
CA GLY A 40 -22.51 -25.73 -9.46
C GLY A 40 -21.06 -25.94 -9.01
N ASP A 41 -20.15 -25.88 -9.98
CA ASP A 41 -18.73 -25.68 -9.71
C ASP A 41 -18.58 -24.37 -8.95
N LYS A 42 -18.29 -24.48 -7.65
CA LYS A 42 -17.72 -23.35 -6.89
C LYS A 42 -16.41 -22.98 -7.57
N LYS A 43 -16.47 -21.99 -8.47
CA LYS A 43 -15.28 -21.32 -8.98
C LYS A 43 -14.48 -20.89 -7.77
N SER A 44 -13.29 -21.43 -7.62
CA SER A 44 -12.27 -20.92 -6.72
C SER A 44 -12.02 -19.46 -7.11
N ASP A 45 -12.33 -18.52 -6.20
CA ASP A 45 -12.17 -17.06 -6.38
C ASP A 45 -10.71 -16.60 -6.51
N ASN A 46 -9.79 -17.52 -6.79
CA ASN A 46 -8.35 -17.29 -6.93
C ASN A 46 -7.79 -17.64 -8.32
N ALA A 47 -8.59 -17.60 -9.38
CA ALA A 47 -8.02 -17.69 -10.72
C ALA A 47 -7.34 -16.34 -11.02
N PRO A 48 -5.99 -16.28 -11.23
CA PRO A 48 -5.34 -15.05 -11.65
C PRO A 48 -5.96 -14.61 -12.97
N ALA A 49 -6.30 -13.33 -13.07
CA ALA A 49 -6.78 -12.76 -14.31
C ALA A 49 -5.76 -13.09 -15.41
N ALA A 50 -6.24 -13.61 -16.54
CA ALA A 50 -5.39 -14.02 -17.65
C ALA A 50 -4.59 -12.81 -18.17
N GLY A 51 -3.34 -12.69 -17.71
CA GLY A 51 -2.40 -11.68 -18.19
C GLY A 51 -1.66 -12.15 -19.44
N THR A 52 -1.03 -11.22 -20.15
CA THR A 52 -0.17 -11.54 -21.30
C THR A 52 1.25 -11.81 -20.81
N PHE A 53 1.77 -13.02 -21.07
CA PHE A 53 3.12 -13.43 -20.70
C PHE A 53 3.84 -14.09 -21.89
N PRO A 54 5.18 -14.06 -21.95
CA PRO A 54 6.09 -13.40 -21.02
C PRO A 54 6.01 -11.87 -21.12
N VAL A 55 6.32 -11.17 -20.01
CA VAL A 55 6.43 -9.71 -19.97
C VAL A 55 7.80 -9.30 -19.46
N THR A 56 8.39 -8.25 -20.05
CA THR A 56 9.63 -7.63 -19.57
C THR A 56 9.32 -6.27 -19.00
N VAL A 57 9.71 -6.04 -17.76
CA VAL A 57 9.50 -4.80 -17.03
C VAL A 57 10.84 -4.10 -16.83
N GLU A 58 10.98 -2.90 -17.44
CA GLU A 58 12.13 -2.02 -17.23
C GLU A 58 11.96 -1.26 -15.92
N HIS A 59 13.00 -1.20 -15.08
CA HIS A 59 12.96 -0.50 -13.79
C HIS A 59 14.32 0.12 -13.44
N ALA A 60 14.43 0.85 -12.34
CA ALA A 60 15.64 1.60 -11.97
C ALA A 60 16.90 0.75 -11.85
N PHE A 61 16.78 -0.55 -11.59
CA PHE A 61 17.90 -1.47 -11.44
C PHE A 61 18.22 -2.30 -12.70
N GLY A 62 17.46 -2.11 -13.78
CA GLY A 62 17.62 -2.86 -15.05
C GLY A 62 16.27 -3.32 -15.62
N SER A 63 16.14 -4.59 -15.92
CA SER A 63 14.89 -5.19 -16.40
C SER A 63 14.66 -6.56 -15.77
N THR A 64 13.40 -6.91 -15.59
CA THR A 64 12.98 -8.21 -15.08
C THR A 64 12.00 -8.86 -16.05
N LYS A 65 12.29 -10.09 -16.45
CA LYS A 65 11.39 -10.91 -17.26
C LYS A 65 10.51 -11.76 -16.35
N VAL A 66 9.19 -11.66 -16.51
CA VAL A 66 8.21 -12.51 -15.85
C VAL A 66 7.67 -13.48 -16.91
N GLU A 67 7.98 -14.76 -16.77
CA GLU A 67 7.75 -15.78 -17.82
C GLU A 67 6.27 -16.21 -17.89
N LYS A 68 5.58 -16.21 -16.76
CA LYS A 68 4.19 -16.70 -16.63
C LYS A 68 3.46 -15.94 -15.54
N ALA A 69 2.14 -16.08 -15.48
CA ALA A 69 1.30 -15.48 -14.45
C ALA A 69 1.78 -15.87 -13.05
N PRO A 70 2.17 -14.88 -12.21
CA PRO A 70 2.69 -15.15 -10.88
C PRO A 70 1.58 -15.68 -9.96
N GLN A 71 1.94 -16.68 -9.14
CA GLN A 71 1.04 -17.33 -8.19
C GLN A 71 1.37 -16.98 -6.74
N ARG A 72 2.62 -16.62 -6.47
CA ARG A 72 3.16 -16.35 -5.14
C ARG A 72 3.94 -15.05 -5.14
N VAL A 73 3.21 -13.94 -5.05
CA VAL A 73 3.77 -12.60 -5.08
C VAL A 73 4.14 -12.17 -3.66
N VAL A 74 5.35 -11.66 -3.47
CA VAL A 74 5.77 -10.96 -2.25
C VAL A 74 5.84 -9.47 -2.53
N SER A 75 5.23 -8.66 -1.66
CA SER A 75 5.28 -7.20 -1.66
C SER A 75 6.38 -6.73 -0.71
N VAL A 76 7.42 -6.10 -1.23
CA VAL A 76 8.52 -5.48 -0.46
C VAL A 76 8.34 -3.96 -0.35
N GLY A 77 7.59 -3.36 -1.26
CA GLY A 77 7.22 -1.95 -1.17
C GLY A 77 6.18 -1.71 -0.08
N TYR A 78 6.24 -0.53 0.54
CA TYR A 78 5.39 -0.15 1.68
C TYR A 78 3.88 -0.20 1.39
N THR A 79 3.48 -0.03 0.13
CA THR A 79 2.07 -0.02 -0.29
C THR A 79 1.79 -0.88 -1.51
N ASP A 80 2.79 -1.62 -1.99
CA ASP A 80 2.67 -2.45 -3.20
C ASP A 80 1.65 -3.57 -3.04
N ASP A 81 1.46 -4.08 -1.81
CA ASP A 81 0.45 -5.08 -1.47
C ASP A 81 -0.96 -4.66 -1.90
N GLN A 82 -1.31 -3.38 -1.66
CA GLN A 82 -2.62 -2.85 -2.02
C GLN A 82 -2.77 -2.70 -3.55
N ALA A 83 -1.70 -2.32 -4.24
CA ALA A 83 -1.70 -2.32 -5.69
C ALA A 83 -1.90 -3.73 -6.24
N ILE A 84 -1.16 -4.73 -5.72
CA ILE A 84 -1.30 -6.14 -6.11
C ILE A 84 -2.73 -6.65 -5.84
N LEU A 85 -3.32 -6.30 -4.68
CA LEU A 85 -4.72 -6.63 -4.34
C LEU A 85 -5.72 -6.03 -5.34
N ALA A 86 -5.47 -4.81 -5.85
CA ALA A 86 -6.34 -4.18 -6.84
C ALA A 86 -6.41 -4.98 -8.15
N PHE A 87 -5.33 -5.72 -8.46
CA PHE A 87 -5.28 -6.65 -9.58
C PHE A 87 -5.90 -8.03 -9.29
N GLY A 88 -6.39 -8.25 -8.07
CA GLY A 88 -7.06 -9.51 -7.66
C GLY A 88 -6.10 -10.59 -7.17
N ILE A 89 -4.85 -10.24 -6.87
CA ILE A 89 -3.84 -11.16 -6.34
C ILE A 89 -3.63 -10.82 -4.85
N LYS A 90 -3.61 -11.84 -3.99
CA LYS A 90 -3.28 -11.68 -2.57
C LYS A 90 -1.80 -11.99 -2.37
N PRO A 91 -0.96 -11.01 -1.99
CA PRO A 91 0.44 -11.27 -1.67
C PRO A 91 0.58 -12.30 -0.55
N VAL A 92 1.60 -13.15 -0.64
CA VAL A 92 1.92 -14.14 0.42
C VAL A 92 2.81 -13.53 1.52
N GLY A 93 3.44 -12.39 1.24
CA GLY A 93 4.23 -11.61 2.19
C GLY A 93 4.11 -10.12 1.91
N MET A 94 4.14 -9.29 2.95
CA MET A 94 4.00 -7.84 2.87
C MET A 94 4.80 -7.11 3.94
N VAL A 95 4.90 -5.79 3.80
CA VAL A 95 5.46 -4.89 4.80
C VAL A 95 4.37 -4.46 5.78
N ASP A 96 4.66 -4.51 7.08
CA ASP A 96 3.84 -3.86 8.10
C ASP A 96 4.28 -2.40 8.25
N GLN A 97 3.58 -1.50 7.57
CA GLN A 97 3.90 -0.07 7.57
C GLN A 97 3.40 0.64 8.84
N TYR A 98 2.31 0.15 9.42
CA TYR A 98 1.71 0.73 10.61
C TYR A 98 1.83 -0.23 11.78
N PRO A 99 2.82 -0.03 12.66
CA PRO A 99 3.03 -0.90 13.80
C PRO A 99 1.80 -0.88 14.72
N ASN A 100 1.38 -2.06 15.12
CA ASN A 100 0.30 -2.18 16.07
C ASN A 100 0.76 -1.78 17.47
N PRO A 101 -0.08 -1.15 18.29
CA PRO A 101 0.20 -0.99 19.71
C PRO A 101 0.45 -2.36 20.36
N PRO A 102 1.36 -2.45 21.34
CA PRO A 102 1.63 -3.71 22.06
C PRO A 102 0.33 -4.36 22.55
N GLY A 103 0.14 -5.64 22.26
CA GLY A 103 -1.05 -6.40 22.68
C GLY A 103 -2.27 -6.28 21.76
N THR A 104 -2.19 -5.55 20.66
CA THR A 104 -3.22 -5.54 19.61
C THR A 104 -2.88 -6.55 18.52
N SER A 105 -3.87 -6.93 17.71
CA SER A 105 -3.64 -7.83 16.58
C SER A 105 -2.65 -7.22 15.59
N PRO A 106 -1.67 -7.96 15.07
CA PRO A 106 -0.63 -7.44 14.16
C PRO A 106 -1.14 -7.08 12.77
N ASP A 107 -2.39 -6.66 12.61
CA ASP A 107 -2.99 -6.73 11.30
C ASP A 107 -3.80 -5.51 10.88
N ILE A 108 -3.39 -4.33 11.36
CA ILE A 108 -4.07 -3.10 10.97
C ILE A 108 -4.02 -2.90 9.44
N ASN A 109 -2.93 -3.30 8.77
CA ASN A 109 -2.74 -3.09 7.34
C ASN A 109 -3.74 -3.91 6.50
N THR A 110 -4.19 -5.08 6.97
CA THR A 110 -5.23 -5.87 6.28
C THR A 110 -6.65 -5.49 6.70
N GLN A 111 -6.82 -4.66 7.73
CA GLN A 111 -8.11 -4.25 8.28
C GLN A 111 -8.59 -2.85 7.86
N TRP A 112 -7.80 -2.13 7.08
CA TRP A 112 -8.22 -0.83 6.55
C TRP A 112 -9.54 -0.93 5.78
N PRO A 113 -10.45 0.07 5.88
CA PRO A 113 -11.75 0.05 5.22
C PRO A 113 -11.71 -0.25 3.72
N TRP A 114 -10.64 0.15 3.04
CA TRP A 114 -10.47 -0.01 1.59
C TRP A 114 -9.85 -1.34 1.15
N VAL A 115 -9.32 -2.16 2.07
CA VAL A 115 -8.65 -3.45 1.72
C VAL A 115 -9.22 -4.67 2.42
N LYS A 116 -9.90 -4.53 3.57
CA LYS A 116 -10.33 -5.66 4.41
C LYS A 116 -11.15 -6.71 3.65
N ASP A 117 -12.06 -6.27 2.80
CA ASP A 117 -12.91 -7.18 2.03
C ASP A 117 -12.12 -7.92 0.94
N LYS A 118 -11.04 -7.32 0.44
CA LYS A 118 -10.15 -7.97 -0.52
C LYS A 118 -9.22 -8.97 0.14
N TRP A 119 -8.75 -8.69 1.34
CA TRP A 119 -7.99 -9.66 2.14
C TRP A 119 -8.90 -10.79 2.64
N GLY A 120 -10.11 -10.49 3.12
CA GLY A 120 -10.98 -11.45 3.80
C GLY A 120 -10.24 -12.05 5.00
N ASP A 121 -10.22 -13.38 5.09
CA ASP A 121 -9.52 -14.12 6.16
C ASP A 121 -8.04 -14.38 5.87
N THR A 122 -7.54 -13.94 4.71
CA THR A 122 -6.13 -14.12 4.34
C THR A 122 -5.23 -13.22 5.18
N ARG A 123 -4.18 -13.81 5.75
CA ARG A 123 -3.13 -13.10 6.50
C ARG A 123 -1.78 -13.38 5.86
N PRO A 124 -1.16 -12.38 5.20
CA PRO A 124 0.18 -12.52 4.63
C PRO A 124 1.24 -12.57 5.73
N GLU A 125 2.39 -13.17 5.42
CA GLU A 125 3.55 -13.09 6.31
C GLU A 125 4.11 -11.66 6.36
N VAL A 126 4.38 -11.13 7.54
CA VAL A 126 5.08 -9.85 7.69
C VAL A 126 6.57 -10.08 7.48
N ILE A 127 7.10 -9.54 6.38
CA ILE A 127 8.50 -9.69 5.97
C ILE A 127 9.39 -8.51 6.37
N MET A 128 8.79 -7.41 6.78
CA MET A 128 9.45 -6.20 7.28
C MET A 128 8.46 -5.42 8.14
N ASN A 129 8.90 -4.95 9.30
CA ASN A 129 8.12 -4.03 10.13
C ASN A 129 8.62 -2.59 9.91
N ASN A 130 7.77 -1.62 10.21
CA ASN A 130 8.18 -0.21 10.25
C ASN A 130 9.33 -0.04 11.27
N GLY A 131 10.42 0.56 10.81
CA GLY A 131 11.64 0.75 11.59
C GLY A 131 12.71 -0.33 11.40
N ASP A 132 12.40 -1.43 10.72
CA ASP A 132 13.43 -2.39 10.30
C ASP A 132 14.36 -1.76 9.26
N THR A 133 15.63 -2.18 9.24
CA THR A 133 16.63 -1.66 8.29
C THR A 133 16.47 -2.22 6.88
N GLY A 134 15.51 -3.12 6.66
CA GLY A 134 15.19 -3.73 5.37
C GLY A 134 14.42 -5.04 5.51
N PRO A 135 14.00 -5.63 4.38
CA PRO A 135 13.17 -6.83 4.39
C PRO A 135 13.95 -8.07 4.86
N ASN A 136 13.26 -8.97 5.55
CA ASN A 136 13.82 -10.24 5.99
C ASN A 136 13.90 -11.23 4.82
N HIS A 137 15.09 -11.36 4.23
CA HIS A 137 15.34 -12.20 3.06
C HIS A 137 15.09 -13.70 3.33
N GLU A 138 15.31 -14.18 4.56
CA GLU A 138 15.07 -15.59 4.92
C GLU A 138 13.57 -15.89 4.93
N LYS A 139 12.77 -15.01 5.52
CA LYS A 139 11.30 -15.11 5.46
C LYS A 139 10.80 -15.07 4.02
N ILE A 140 11.32 -14.15 3.19
CA ILE A 140 10.96 -14.05 1.78
C ILE A 140 11.28 -15.36 1.05
N ALA A 141 12.49 -15.90 1.23
CA ALA A 141 12.90 -17.17 0.61
C ALA A 141 12.02 -18.35 1.06
N ALA A 142 11.67 -18.40 2.34
CA ALA A 142 10.78 -19.43 2.91
C ALA A 142 9.38 -19.40 2.27
N LEU A 143 8.90 -18.24 1.85
CA LEU A 143 7.63 -18.07 1.13
C LEU A 143 7.68 -18.60 -0.30
N ARG A 144 8.86 -18.91 -0.86
CA ARG A 144 9.05 -19.41 -2.23
C ARG A 144 8.28 -18.58 -3.26
N PRO A 145 8.54 -17.27 -3.35
CA PRO A 145 7.85 -16.42 -4.31
C PRO A 145 8.26 -16.77 -5.75
N ASP A 146 7.37 -16.51 -6.68
CA ASP A 146 7.66 -16.53 -8.13
C ASP A 146 7.74 -15.11 -8.72
N LEU A 147 7.39 -14.09 -7.92
CA LEU A 147 7.60 -12.68 -8.22
C LEU A 147 7.74 -11.87 -6.92
N ILE A 148 8.67 -10.92 -6.91
CA ILE A 148 8.84 -9.92 -5.85
C ILE A 148 8.56 -8.55 -6.45
N ILE A 149 7.64 -7.80 -5.85
CA ILE A 149 7.34 -6.40 -6.18
C ILE A 149 7.97 -5.51 -5.10
N ALA A 150 8.84 -4.60 -5.53
CA ALA A 150 9.58 -3.67 -4.68
C ALA A 150 9.58 -2.27 -5.32
N VAL A 151 8.40 -1.80 -5.71
CA VAL A 151 8.22 -0.55 -6.48
C VAL A 151 8.23 0.65 -5.55
N TYR A 152 7.32 0.71 -4.58
CA TYR A 152 7.26 1.81 -3.61
C TYR A 152 8.12 1.50 -2.38
N SER A 153 9.45 1.46 -2.57
CA SER A 153 10.42 0.99 -1.58
C SER A 153 11.71 1.80 -1.58
N GLU A 154 12.45 1.71 -0.49
CA GLU A 154 13.79 2.30 -0.33
C GLU A 154 14.92 1.33 -0.70
N ILE A 155 14.61 0.17 -1.33
CA ILE A 155 15.69 -0.75 -1.68
C ILE A 155 16.70 -0.08 -2.62
N ASP A 156 17.96 -0.29 -2.30
CA ASP A 156 19.09 0.07 -3.15
C ASP A 156 19.47 -1.06 -4.11
N ARG A 157 20.51 -0.86 -4.89
CA ARG A 157 21.02 -1.90 -5.80
C ARG A 157 21.43 -3.18 -5.08
N ALA A 158 22.04 -3.08 -3.91
CA ALA A 158 22.48 -4.25 -3.17
C ALA A 158 21.27 -5.05 -2.62
N GLY A 159 20.24 -4.36 -2.14
CA GLY A 159 18.96 -4.95 -1.74
C GLY A 159 18.27 -5.64 -2.92
N TYR A 160 18.19 -4.96 -4.07
CA TYR A 160 17.64 -5.53 -5.30
C TYR A 160 18.36 -6.82 -5.72
N GLU A 161 19.71 -6.82 -5.72
CA GLU A 161 20.49 -7.99 -6.09
C GLU A 161 20.29 -9.19 -5.14
N LYS A 162 20.09 -8.93 -3.84
CA LYS A 162 19.75 -9.98 -2.88
C LYS A 162 18.37 -10.57 -3.14
N LEU A 163 17.36 -9.73 -3.38
CA LEU A 163 16.00 -10.17 -3.69
C LEU A 163 15.95 -10.94 -5.01
N SER A 164 16.67 -10.49 -6.03
CA SER A 164 16.72 -11.12 -7.36
C SER A 164 17.37 -12.52 -7.35
N LYS A 165 18.14 -12.86 -6.31
CA LYS A 165 18.63 -14.24 -6.10
C LYS A 165 17.54 -15.18 -5.56
N ILE A 166 16.47 -14.64 -5.00
CA ILE A 166 15.34 -15.42 -4.47
C ILE A 166 14.30 -15.65 -5.56
N ALA A 167 13.88 -14.58 -6.26
CA ALA A 167 12.90 -14.65 -7.34
C ALA A 167 13.03 -13.44 -8.28
N PRO A 168 12.44 -13.47 -9.50
CA PRO A 168 12.29 -12.29 -10.34
C PRO A 168 11.77 -11.11 -9.53
N THR A 169 12.50 -9.98 -9.55
CA THR A 169 12.20 -8.81 -8.71
C THR A 169 12.00 -7.57 -9.57
N VAL A 170 10.89 -6.87 -9.39
CA VAL A 170 10.58 -5.62 -10.07
C VAL A 170 10.76 -4.46 -9.07
N GLY A 171 11.71 -3.57 -9.35
CA GLY A 171 11.99 -2.37 -8.57
C GLY A 171 11.19 -1.16 -9.04
N ARG A 172 11.47 0.01 -8.42
CA ARG A 172 10.82 1.30 -8.76
C ARG A 172 10.95 1.63 -10.24
N THR A 173 10.10 2.52 -10.74
CA THR A 173 10.10 2.89 -12.15
C THR A 173 11.46 3.48 -12.58
N LYS A 174 11.82 3.32 -13.85
CA LYS A 174 13.10 3.80 -14.38
C LYS A 174 13.23 5.33 -14.34
N ALA A 175 12.10 6.03 -14.40
CA ALA A 175 12.05 7.49 -14.33
C ALA A 175 12.23 8.03 -12.91
N GLU A 176 11.99 7.22 -11.90
CA GLU A 176 12.08 7.59 -10.49
C GLU A 176 13.53 7.62 -10.02
N LYS A 177 14.03 8.84 -9.80
CA LYS A 177 15.42 9.07 -9.36
C LYS A 177 15.60 8.85 -7.87
N GLU A 178 14.67 9.37 -7.08
CA GLU A 178 14.63 9.23 -5.62
C GLU A 178 13.45 8.38 -5.19
N PRO A 179 13.57 7.54 -4.16
CA PRO A 179 12.45 6.76 -3.64
C PRO A 179 11.21 7.63 -3.36
N PHE A 180 10.03 7.10 -3.65
CA PHE A 180 8.72 7.74 -3.41
C PHE A 180 8.40 8.98 -4.25
N SER A 181 9.24 9.32 -5.25
CA SER A 181 9.03 10.51 -6.10
C SER A 181 8.11 10.24 -7.30
N ALA A 182 7.87 8.98 -7.67
CA ALA A 182 7.00 8.64 -8.79
C ALA A 182 5.53 8.98 -8.51
N PRO A 183 4.77 9.45 -9.53
CA PRO A 183 3.33 9.52 -9.45
C PRO A 183 2.73 8.13 -9.16
N TRP A 184 1.67 8.10 -8.33
CA TRP A 184 0.97 6.84 -8.01
C TRP A 184 0.43 6.13 -9.28
N GLN A 185 0.08 6.91 -10.32
CA GLN A 185 -0.35 6.40 -11.61
C GLN A 185 0.72 5.52 -12.27
N ASP A 186 1.96 6.01 -12.25
CA ASP A 186 3.10 5.30 -12.84
C ASP A 186 3.38 4.01 -12.09
N ASN A 187 3.36 4.04 -10.76
CA ASN A 187 3.53 2.85 -9.93
C ASN A 187 2.43 1.82 -10.19
N ALA A 188 1.18 2.27 -10.31
CA ALA A 188 0.03 1.39 -10.58
C ALA A 188 0.16 0.66 -11.92
N VAL A 189 0.49 1.38 -12.99
CA VAL A 189 0.68 0.80 -14.34
C VAL A 189 1.91 -0.11 -14.35
N HIS A 190 2.99 0.30 -13.69
CA HIS A 190 4.23 -0.47 -13.58
C HIS A 190 4.02 -1.84 -12.89
N ILE A 191 3.31 -1.85 -11.76
CA ILE A 191 2.92 -3.08 -11.07
C ILE A 191 1.96 -3.90 -11.94
N GLY A 192 0.97 -3.25 -12.57
CA GLY A 192 0.06 -3.91 -13.50
C GLY A 192 0.78 -4.63 -14.64
N LYS A 193 1.81 -3.99 -15.21
CA LYS A 193 2.67 -4.60 -16.23
C LYS A 193 3.40 -5.83 -15.70
N ALA A 194 3.97 -5.76 -14.49
CA ALA A 194 4.64 -6.89 -13.85
C ALA A 194 3.70 -8.09 -13.63
N LEU A 195 2.43 -7.80 -13.40
CA LEU A 195 1.37 -8.80 -13.21
C LEU A 195 0.71 -9.24 -14.53
N GLY A 196 1.20 -8.77 -15.70
CA GLY A 196 0.62 -9.05 -17.01
C GLY A 196 -0.72 -8.37 -17.27
N GLN A 197 -1.09 -7.38 -16.47
CA GLN A 197 -2.39 -6.69 -16.47
C GLN A 197 -2.25 -5.18 -16.72
N GLU A 198 -1.34 -4.78 -17.61
CA GLU A 198 -1.04 -3.35 -17.88
C GLU A 198 -2.29 -2.55 -18.27
N ALA A 199 -3.13 -3.11 -19.16
CA ALA A 199 -4.37 -2.45 -19.59
C ALA A 199 -5.35 -2.22 -18.42
N LYS A 200 -5.49 -3.19 -17.53
CA LYS A 200 -6.30 -3.05 -16.31
C LYS A 200 -5.71 -1.99 -15.37
N GLY A 201 -4.39 -1.91 -15.27
CA GLY A 201 -3.71 -0.84 -14.53
C GLY A 201 -4.10 0.54 -15.03
N ALA A 202 -4.06 0.75 -16.35
CA ALA A 202 -4.48 2.00 -16.98
C ALA A 202 -5.97 2.31 -16.77
N GLU A 203 -6.84 1.30 -16.82
CA GLU A 203 -8.28 1.43 -16.54
C GLU A 203 -8.53 1.86 -15.08
N LEU A 204 -7.87 1.23 -14.11
CA LEU A 204 -8.00 1.57 -12.69
C LEU A 204 -7.51 2.99 -12.41
N VAL A 205 -6.38 3.38 -13.01
CA VAL A 205 -5.87 4.76 -12.93
C VAL A 205 -6.88 5.76 -13.49
N LYS A 206 -7.44 5.45 -14.66
CA LYS A 206 -8.49 6.29 -15.27
C LYS A 206 -9.70 6.44 -14.36
N GLY A 207 -10.18 5.37 -13.74
CA GLY A 207 -11.33 5.41 -12.82
C GLY A 207 -11.10 6.35 -11.63
N ILE A 208 -9.89 6.40 -11.09
CA ILE A 208 -9.54 7.33 -10.02
C ILE A 208 -9.45 8.76 -10.56
N GLN A 209 -8.88 8.96 -11.75
CA GLN A 209 -8.82 10.28 -12.37
C GLN A 209 -10.22 10.82 -12.65
N ASP A 210 -11.13 10.01 -13.19
CA ASP A 210 -12.53 10.36 -13.42
C ASP A 210 -13.23 10.80 -12.11
N LYS A 211 -12.89 10.14 -10.98
CA LYS A 211 -13.40 10.49 -9.64
C LYS A 211 -12.87 11.83 -9.15
N LEU A 212 -11.58 12.12 -9.35
CA LEU A 212 -10.98 13.44 -9.05
C LEU A 212 -11.64 14.55 -9.88
N ASP A 213 -11.86 14.30 -11.17
CA ASP A 213 -12.49 15.28 -12.06
C ASP A 213 -13.96 15.51 -11.70
N ALA A 214 -14.66 14.47 -11.25
CA ALA A 214 -16.02 14.60 -10.71
C ALA A 214 -16.05 15.45 -9.44
N ALA A 215 -15.09 15.27 -8.54
CA ALA A 215 -14.95 16.10 -7.32
C ALA A 215 -14.71 17.56 -7.68
N LYS A 216 -13.79 17.87 -8.61
CA LYS A 216 -13.56 19.24 -9.10
C LYS A 216 -14.81 19.87 -9.70
N LYS A 217 -15.57 19.09 -10.47
CA LYS A 217 -16.80 19.57 -11.10
C LYS A 217 -17.90 19.84 -10.08
N ALA A 218 -17.97 19.03 -9.01
CA ALA A 218 -18.95 19.20 -7.94
C ALA A 218 -18.62 20.39 -7.02
N HIS A 219 -17.34 20.77 -6.94
CA HIS A 219 -16.82 21.81 -6.05
C HIS A 219 -15.97 22.85 -6.81
N PRO A 220 -16.58 23.60 -7.75
CA PRO A 220 -15.84 24.59 -8.54
C PRO A 220 -15.25 25.73 -7.69
N GLU A 221 -15.78 25.95 -6.50
CA GLU A 221 -15.27 26.93 -5.53
C GLU A 221 -13.87 26.62 -5.01
N PHE A 222 -13.43 25.36 -5.04
CA PHE A 222 -12.08 24.98 -4.62
C PHE A 222 -11.00 25.61 -5.49
N ALA A 223 -11.28 25.85 -6.77
CA ALA A 223 -10.31 26.42 -7.72
C ALA A 223 -9.88 27.86 -7.36
N ALA A 224 -10.66 28.57 -6.57
CA ALA A 224 -10.29 29.90 -6.06
C ALA A 224 -9.45 29.82 -4.77
N GLN A 225 -9.43 28.69 -4.08
CA GLN A 225 -8.87 28.53 -2.74
C GLN A 225 -7.52 27.83 -2.77
N THR A 226 -6.61 28.24 -1.86
CA THR A 226 -5.34 27.56 -1.60
C THR A 226 -5.53 26.63 -0.40
N ALA A 227 -5.04 25.38 -0.51
CA ALA A 227 -5.11 24.41 0.58
C ALA A 227 -3.79 23.72 0.83
N VAL A 228 -3.55 23.33 2.09
CA VAL A 228 -2.34 22.65 2.53
C VAL A 228 -2.71 21.45 3.40
N PRO A 229 -2.29 20.23 3.04
CA PRO A 229 -2.25 19.11 3.96
C PRO A 229 -1.01 19.22 4.84
N LEU A 230 -1.19 18.99 6.16
CA LEU A 230 -0.11 19.06 7.13
C LEU A 230 -0.29 18.02 8.24
N SER A 231 0.79 17.73 8.95
CA SER A 231 0.81 16.90 10.14
C SER A 231 1.45 17.65 11.31
N TRP A 232 1.33 17.08 12.52
CA TRP A 232 2.09 17.47 13.69
C TRP A 232 3.25 16.49 13.88
N TYR A 233 4.48 16.95 13.85
CA TYR A 233 5.65 16.09 13.92
C TYR A 233 6.74 16.74 14.78
N LYS A 234 7.18 16.04 15.84
CA LYS A 234 8.23 16.52 16.75
C LYS A 234 7.96 17.96 17.24
N ASP A 235 6.76 18.20 17.75
CA ASP A 235 6.30 19.50 18.26
C ASP A 235 6.36 20.63 17.22
N SER A 236 6.23 20.30 15.95
CA SER A 236 6.25 21.27 14.84
C SER A 236 5.16 21.00 13.82
N VAL A 237 4.71 22.06 13.16
CA VAL A 237 3.82 21.95 12.00
C VAL A 237 4.63 21.45 10.81
N ALA A 238 4.17 20.38 10.18
CA ALA A 238 4.84 19.70 9.10
C ALA A 238 3.95 19.64 7.84
N PRO A 239 3.95 20.68 6.98
CA PRO A 239 3.19 20.65 5.74
C PRO A 239 3.83 19.71 4.71
N PHE A 240 2.95 19.03 3.95
CA PHE A 240 3.33 18.22 2.81
C PHE A 240 3.43 19.05 1.53
N THR A 241 4.36 18.67 0.65
CA THR A 241 4.58 19.34 -0.64
C THR A 241 3.44 19.07 -1.62
N THR A 242 3.34 19.89 -2.67
CA THR A 242 2.37 19.65 -3.75
C THR A 242 2.71 18.41 -4.58
N THR A 243 3.95 17.93 -4.53
CA THR A 243 4.43 16.72 -5.21
C THR A 243 4.24 15.44 -4.40
N ASP A 244 4.01 15.55 -3.10
CA ASP A 244 3.62 14.42 -2.24
C ASP A 244 2.21 13.92 -2.60
N VAL A 245 1.92 12.65 -2.35
CA VAL A 245 0.62 12.04 -2.68
C VAL A 245 -0.55 12.78 -2.02
N ARG A 246 -0.39 13.26 -0.78
CA ARG A 246 -1.42 14.04 -0.04
C ARG A 246 -1.65 15.40 -0.68
N GLY A 247 -0.56 16.09 -1.07
CA GLY A 247 -0.64 17.36 -1.80
C GLY A 247 -1.26 17.19 -3.19
N ARG A 248 -0.87 16.15 -3.92
CA ARG A 248 -1.46 15.78 -5.22
C ARG A 248 -2.96 15.47 -5.11
N LEU A 249 -3.39 14.83 -4.02
CA LEU A 249 -4.79 14.55 -3.78
C LEU A 249 -5.60 15.83 -3.54
N VAL A 250 -5.09 16.73 -2.68
CA VAL A 250 -5.72 18.03 -2.40
C VAL A 250 -5.81 18.89 -3.66
N THR A 251 -4.75 18.97 -4.46
CA THR A 251 -4.79 19.68 -5.75
C THR A 251 -5.64 18.91 -6.78
N GLY A 252 -5.65 17.60 -6.70
CA GLY A 252 -6.46 16.70 -7.51
C GLY A 252 -7.96 16.95 -7.40
N ILE A 253 -8.48 17.27 -6.22
CA ILE A 253 -9.90 17.61 -6.01
C ILE A 253 -10.22 19.09 -6.31
N GLY A 254 -9.24 19.90 -6.72
CA GLY A 254 -9.46 21.24 -7.26
C GLY A 254 -8.79 22.40 -6.54
N TYR A 255 -8.22 22.22 -5.35
CA TYR A 255 -7.53 23.30 -4.64
C TYR A 255 -6.22 23.73 -5.31
N LYS A 256 -5.80 24.97 -5.08
CA LYS A 256 -4.43 25.39 -5.36
C LYS A 256 -3.50 24.89 -4.27
N GLY A 257 -2.36 24.34 -4.64
CA GLY A 257 -1.30 23.98 -3.71
C GLY A 257 -0.40 25.17 -3.35
N ARG A 258 0.34 25.06 -2.24
CA ARG A 258 1.28 26.07 -1.78
C ARG A 258 2.72 25.72 -2.22
N THR A 259 3.10 26.12 -3.44
CA THR A 259 4.40 25.76 -4.04
C THR A 259 5.61 26.35 -3.32
N GLU A 260 5.43 27.35 -2.45
CA GLU A 260 6.49 27.86 -1.58
C GLU A 260 6.97 26.81 -0.57
N ILE A 261 6.10 25.88 -0.17
CA ILE A 261 6.46 24.73 0.67
C ILE A 261 7.42 23.80 -0.09
N ASP A 262 7.17 23.58 -1.39
CA ASP A 262 8.02 22.73 -2.23
C ASP A 262 9.46 23.25 -2.30
N LYS A 263 9.62 24.58 -2.37
CA LYS A 263 10.94 25.24 -2.43
C LYS A 263 11.77 25.04 -1.17
N ILE A 264 11.11 25.07 0.02
CA ILE A 264 11.81 24.85 1.29
C ILE A 264 12.00 23.37 1.61
N ALA A 265 11.15 22.52 1.10
CA ALA A 265 11.29 21.07 1.30
C ALA A 265 12.48 20.48 0.52
N ASP A 266 12.99 21.20 -0.48
CA ASP A 266 14.19 20.83 -1.23
C ASP A 266 14.19 19.38 -1.71
N GLY A 267 13.14 19.00 -2.45
CA GLY A 267 12.96 17.66 -3.00
C GLY A 267 12.39 16.62 -2.02
N LYS A 268 12.20 16.96 -0.75
CA LYS A 268 11.55 16.08 0.22
C LYS A 268 10.02 16.15 0.08
N PHE A 269 9.32 15.15 0.57
CA PHE A 269 7.86 15.11 0.51
C PHE A 269 7.17 15.98 1.57
N TYR A 270 7.90 16.46 2.59
CA TYR A 270 7.45 17.41 3.62
C TYR A 270 8.59 18.26 4.14
N THR A 271 8.25 19.29 4.91
CA THR A 271 9.19 20.07 5.71
C THR A 271 8.60 20.35 7.09
N THR A 272 9.43 20.74 8.06
CA THR A 272 8.97 21.27 9.35
C THR A 272 9.12 22.78 9.35
N LEU A 273 8.09 23.49 9.82
CA LEU A 273 8.11 24.94 9.85
C LEU A 273 8.68 25.46 11.16
N SER A 274 9.59 26.44 11.05
CA SER A 274 9.92 27.30 12.18
C SER A 274 8.76 28.26 12.52
N PRO A 275 8.68 28.78 13.75
CA PRO A 275 7.63 29.72 14.15
C PRO A 275 7.46 30.92 13.21
N GLU A 276 8.55 31.41 12.63
CA GLU A 276 8.55 32.57 11.73
C GLU A 276 7.96 32.28 10.35
N ARG A 277 7.78 30.98 10.02
CA ARG A 277 7.29 30.55 8.70
C ARG A 277 5.89 29.97 8.73
N MET A 278 5.13 30.22 9.80
CA MET A 278 3.72 29.83 9.88
C MET A 278 2.83 30.52 8.83
N ASP A 279 3.31 31.60 8.21
CA ASP A 279 2.70 32.26 7.06
C ASP A 279 2.45 31.30 5.88
N LEU A 280 3.28 30.27 5.73
CA LEU A 280 3.17 29.29 4.65
C LEU A 280 1.96 28.38 4.76
N VAL A 281 1.41 28.21 5.94
CA VAL A 281 0.20 27.40 6.19
C VAL A 281 -1.01 28.26 6.54
N ASP A 282 -0.89 29.59 6.53
CA ASP A 282 -2.05 30.50 6.63
C ASP A 282 -2.71 30.66 5.25
N VAL A 283 -3.52 29.70 4.91
CA VAL A 283 -4.18 29.52 3.61
C VAL A 283 -5.70 29.45 3.79
N ASP A 284 -6.45 29.33 2.69
CA ASP A 284 -7.92 29.28 2.74
C ASP A 284 -8.46 28.02 3.42
N ARG A 285 -7.72 26.88 3.34
CA ARG A 285 -8.11 25.62 3.97
C ARG A 285 -6.90 24.79 4.41
N ILE A 286 -7.01 24.17 5.56
CA ILE A 286 -6.00 23.27 6.12
C ILE A 286 -6.61 21.87 6.29
N PHE A 287 -5.87 20.84 5.86
CA PHE A 287 -6.18 19.44 6.15
C PHE A 287 -5.13 18.90 7.14
N VAL A 288 -5.52 18.72 8.39
CA VAL A 288 -4.66 18.17 9.43
C VAL A 288 -4.74 16.65 9.39
N ILE A 289 -3.62 16.00 9.12
CA ILE A 289 -3.46 14.54 9.09
C ILE A 289 -2.69 14.14 10.34
N ALA A 290 -3.39 13.68 11.36
CA ALA A 290 -2.80 13.32 12.64
C ALA A 290 -3.79 12.51 13.49
N ASP A 291 -3.31 11.65 14.36
CA ASP A 291 -4.15 10.95 15.34
C ASP A 291 -4.56 11.89 16.49
N LYS A 292 -5.51 11.45 17.32
CA LYS A 292 -6.15 12.32 18.32
C LYS A 292 -5.19 13.06 19.22
N ALA A 293 -4.15 12.38 19.69
CA ALA A 293 -3.17 12.98 20.60
C ALA A 293 -2.44 14.17 19.97
N ASP A 294 -2.02 14.02 18.72
CA ASP A 294 -1.32 15.07 17.96
C ASP A 294 -2.27 16.18 17.52
N GLN A 295 -3.53 15.86 17.18
CA GLN A 295 -4.55 16.87 16.93
C GLN A 295 -4.80 17.73 18.17
N GLU A 296 -4.86 17.14 19.37
CA GLU A 296 -5.02 17.87 20.63
C GLU A 296 -3.79 18.70 20.99
N ALA A 297 -2.59 18.26 20.67
CA ALA A 297 -1.37 19.04 20.81
C ALA A 297 -1.39 20.26 19.87
N LEU A 298 -1.72 20.04 18.60
CA LEU A 298 -1.81 21.10 17.60
C LEU A 298 -2.89 22.16 17.95
N LYS A 299 -4.05 21.75 18.46
CA LYS A 299 -5.12 22.66 18.93
C LYS A 299 -4.69 23.54 20.12
N LYS A 300 -3.65 23.15 20.85
CA LYS A 300 -3.06 23.95 21.95
C LYS A 300 -1.89 24.81 21.48
N PHE A 301 -1.37 24.59 20.28
CA PHE A 301 -0.24 25.33 19.74
C PHE A 301 -0.69 26.71 19.25
N GLN A 302 -0.33 27.75 19.99
CA GLN A 302 -0.85 29.11 19.78
C GLN A 302 -0.58 29.67 18.38
N LEU A 303 0.58 29.36 17.80
CA LEU A 303 0.89 29.79 16.44
C LEU A 303 -0.06 29.19 15.40
N PHE A 304 -0.48 27.94 15.60
CA PHE A 304 -1.47 27.30 14.73
C PHE A 304 -2.87 27.88 14.95
N THR A 305 -3.30 28.04 16.22
CA THR A 305 -4.65 28.57 16.53
C THR A 305 -4.83 30.03 16.11
N ASN A 306 -3.75 30.76 15.89
CA ASN A 306 -3.78 32.13 15.38
C ASN A 306 -3.95 32.25 13.86
N LEU A 307 -3.81 31.18 13.11
CA LEU A 307 -4.00 31.17 11.64
C LEU A 307 -5.45 31.55 11.29
N ASN A 308 -5.61 32.27 10.17
CA ASN A 308 -6.93 32.70 9.69
C ASN A 308 -7.81 31.50 9.36
N ALA A 309 -7.29 30.45 8.73
CA ALA A 309 -8.01 29.23 8.45
C ALA A 309 -8.59 28.60 9.73
N VAL A 310 -7.84 28.59 10.83
CA VAL A 310 -8.29 28.02 12.11
C VAL A 310 -9.37 28.88 12.74
N LYS A 311 -9.18 30.22 12.80
CA LYS A 311 -10.16 31.16 13.34
C LYS A 311 -11.50 31.18 12.59
N ASN A 312 -11.42 30.86 11.27
CA ASN A 312 -12.60 30.82 10.39
C ASN A 312 -13.22 29.43 10.28
N GLY A 313 -12.77 28.44 11.07
CA GLY A 313 -13.28 27.07 11.01
C GLY A 313 -12.96 26.36 9.69
N LYS A 314 -11.93 26.75 8.97
CA LYS A 314 -11.53 26.17 7.67
C LYS A 314 -10.45 25.10 7.83
N VAL A 315 -10.60 24.23 8.83
CA VAL A 315 -9.69 23.12 9.12
C VAL A 315 -10.44 21.81 9.15
N SER A 316 -10.06 20.86 8.32
CA SER A 316 -10.51 19.47 8.38
C SER A 316 -9.49 18.66 9.18
N TYR A 317 -9.92 18.04 10.29
CA TYR A 317 -9.08 17.16 11.10
C TYR A 317 -9.32 15.72 10.68
N LEU A 318 -8.34 15.12 10.04
CA LEU A 318 -8.37 13.76 9.49
C LEU A 318 -7.53 12.85 10.37
N LEU A 319 -8.15 11.81 10.93
CA LEU A 319 -7.41 10.79 11.71
C LEU A 319 -6.46 10.05 10.80
N ASP A 320 -5.20 9.91 11.23
CA ASP A 320 -4.17 9.20 10.45
C ASP A 320 -4.38 7.70 10.52
N SER A 321 -4.09 7.07 11.64
CA SER A 321 -4.22 5.62 11.80
C SER A 321 -5.45 5.17 12.57
N GLU A 322 -6.08 6.06 13.33
CA GLU A 322 -7.28 5.79 14.11
C GLU A 322 -8.58 5.95 13.31
N GLY A 323 -9.64 5.29 13.76
CA GLY A 323 -11.01 5.45 13.26
C GLY A 323 -11.14 5.22 11.76
N PRO A 324 -11.67 6.20 10.99
CA PRO A 324 -11.81 6.04 9.54
C PRO A 324 -10.47 6.08 8.79
N ALA A 325 -9.36 6.41 9.46
CA ALA A 325 -8.00 6.39 8.92
C ALA A 325 -7.84 7.11 7.57
N VAL A 326 -8.47 8.25 7.41
CA VAL A 326 -8.47 9.03 6.15
C VAL A 326 -7.06 9.49 5.81
N GLY A 327 -6.28 9.88 6.83
CA GLY A 327 -4.89 10.27 6.68
C GLY A 327 -4.04 9.13 6.12
N ALA A 328 -4.17 7.91 6.67
CA ALA A 328 -3.50 6.72 6.13
C ALA A 328 -3.91 6.46 4.68
N ALA A 329 -5.21 6.55 4.35
CA ALA A 329 -5.67 6.37 2.97
C ALA A 329 -5.04 7.37 2.00
N MET A 330 -4.90 8.64 2.42
CA MET A 330 -4.21 9.69 1.65
C MET A 330 -2.71 9.38 1.50
N SER A 331 -2.07 8.98 2.60
CA SER A 331 -0.62 8.73 2.67
C SER A 331 -0.21 7.54 1.82
N GLN A 332 -1.02 6.49 1.81
CA GLN A 332 -0.72 5.28 1.04
C GLN A 332 -0.88 5.47 -0.47
N GLY A 333 -1.81 6.31 -0.92
CA GLY A 333 -1.91 6.74 -2.30
C GLY A 333 -2.04 5.62 -3.33
N THR A 334 -2.78 4.56 -2.99
CA THR A 334 -2.90 3.35 -3.82
C THR A 334 -4.18 3.31 -4.64
N LEU A 335 -4.25 2.37 -5.58
CA LEU A 335 -5.47 2.10 -6.37
C LEU A 335 -6.71 1.81 -5.50
N LEU A 336 -6.52 1.32 -4.27
CA LEU A 336 -7.60 0.98 -3.35
C LEU A 336 -7.87 2.11 -2.34
N SER A 337 -6.84 2.77 -1.83
CA SER A 337 -6.98 3.80 -0.82
C SER A 337 -7.46 5.14 -1.38
N LEU A 338 -7.03 5.53 -2.59
CA LEU A 338 -7.38 6.81 -3.19
C LEU A 338 -8.88 7.03 -3.40
N PRO A 339 -9.67 6.07 -3.92
CA PRO A 339 -11.12 6.26 -4.03
C PRO A 339 -11.79 6.57 -2.69
N TYR A 340 -11.38 5.87 -1.64
CA TYR A 340 -11.85 6.10 -0.28
C TYR A 340 -11.40 7.47 0.25
N ALA A 341 -10.12 7.81 0.09
CA ALA A 341 -9.57 9.10 0.52
C ALA A 341 -10.26 10.28 -0.16
N ILE A 342 -10.58 10.20 -1.45
CA ILE A 342 -11.30 11.25 -2.20
C ILE A 342 -12.68 11.48 -1.58
N ASP A 343 -13.45 10.42 -1.34
CA ASP A 343 -14.79 10.54 -0.78
C ASP A 343 -14.78 11.18 0.61
N GLU A 344 -13.93 10.68 1.50
CA GLU A 344 -13.85 11.18 2.87
C GLU A 344 -13.24 12.60 2.94
N LEU A 345 -12.29 12.92 2.06
CA LEU A 345 -11.72 14.27 1.98
C LEU A 345 -12.77 15.30 1.57
N VAL A 346 -13.54 15.04 0.50
CA VAL A 346 -14.62 15.91 0.04
C VAL A 346 -15.70 16.05 1.12
N LYS A 347 -16.11 14.95 1.74
CA LYS A 347 -17.07 14.93 2.83
C LYS A 347 -16.62 15.80 4.02
N SER A 348 -15.33 15.76 4.36
CA SER A 348 -14.77 16.54 5.47
C SER A 348 -14.87 18.05 5.27
N VAL A 349 -14.94 18.52 4.03
CA VAL A 349 -15.09 19.94 3.70
C VAL A 349 -16.51 20.41 3.96
N GLY A 350 -17.52 19.57 3.72
CA GLY A 350 -18.95 19.90 3.92
C GLY A 350 -19.40 19.88 5.39
N GLN A 351 -18.55 19.40 6.31
CA GLN A 351 -18.84 19.28 7.74
C GLN A 351 -18.31 20.46 8.58
N VAL A 352 -17.71 21.48 7.96
CA VAL A 352 -17.06 22.63 8.61
C VAL A 352 -17.84 23.90 8.36
#